data_52d9ece41f73641e99be469e8b503100
#
_entry.id   52d9ece41f73641e99be469e8b503100
#
_cell.length_a   1.000
_cell.length_b   1.000
_cell.length_c   1.000
_cell.angle_alpha   90.00
_cell.angle_beta   90.00
_cell.angle_gamma   90.00
#
_symmetry.space_group_name_H-M   'P 1'
#
loop_
_entity.id
_entity.type
_entity.pdbx_description
1 polymer ?
#
loop_
_entity_poly.entity_id
_entity_poly.type
_entity_poly.pdbx_seq_one_letter_code
_entity_poly.pdbx_strand_id
1 'polypeptide(L)'
;MNRSLLPEFSRGQKIKLALLAVFLEVFYLVFAFIPTACIALLSAAVYGPKLGLVIGVLLFIGVAWLIQPDPTDDRHEIELPSNSGIYQAVHVLAKQLKAPKIHSIVLDDSFNASAQVSSGSFLFWMRRRKLVLGAALLQLLNADEVKAIIAHELGHFSEKHDRLGQWIYRVQYKWGVFSLMSRTDSDSFMESMQKLMSHRLVPFFMQQSSAYSHQCEYEADANTQSIALSQSLVSALTKMEMHAYLWHNRMRHEYARWQLQNEFPPPDIFEKLAQEIASGTQNSFDAMLAYTQSRPRQLYDTHPRLAERAGALSVRIGAPDWSGRCAGEVLLGADWKDVFNAYKERWFSKHGDAWRFTHFRFRWWQTQIHSRPDAFELRAIADATLIGSPESLEALREVVKASPENSYLHHELGCRLLDAEDDTGLHHLQQAMKLNKKMAVACLRQICEHHTQRDSIQQISRSLDRLAAAYRWVDGFYEDDLWSRFCSESLEALPEDANALFADAVGKDRRIDGCWVGSLSTSEIKGYQFKIHMLVFRLDGTDMHEPGKSEEHVQAQLVSLLKAVCKPDELVHAKSVLWTEPMNPNLLKNLGKHPGVCVVQPKLSLNQGIVKIDVL
;
A
#
# COMPACT_ATOMS: atom_id res chain seq x y z
N MET A 1 -11.24 17.14 35.06
CA MET A 1 -11.88 16.18 34.14
C MET A 1 -12.99 15.46 34.88
N ASN A 2 -14.22 15.64 34.43
CA ASN A 2 -15.33 14.90 35.01
C ASN A 2 -15.28 13.47 34.44
N ARG A 3 -14.65 12.54 35.18
CA ARG A 3 -14.53 11.11 34.84
C ARG A 3 -15.86 10.42 34.51
N SER A 4 -16.98 11.08 34.84
CA SER A 4 -18.34 10.53 34.71
C SER A 4 -18.94 10.58 33.30
N LEU A 5 -18.27 11.18 32.32
CA LEU A 5 -18.78 11.36 30.95
C LEU A 5 -18.24 10.35 29.94
N LEU A 6 -17.24 9.56 30.31
CA LEU A 6 -16.67 8.55 29.40
C LEU A 6 -17.27 7.18 29.75
N PRO A 7 -17.75 6.42 28.77
CA PRO A 7 -18.24 5.06 29.02
C PRO A 7 -17.04 4.18 29.41
N GLU A 8 -16.88 3.98 30.74
CA GLU A 8 -15.87 3.02 31.22
C GLU A 8 -16.33 1.59 30.91
N PHE A 9 -15.48 0.85 30.21
CA PHE A 9 -15.69 -0.59 30.04
C PHE A 9 -15.73 -1.27 31.41
N SER A 10 -16.87 -1.82 31.73
CA SER A 10 -17.03 -2.62 32.97
C SER A 10 -16.08 -3.83 32.93
N ARG A 11 -15.71 -4.32 34.09
CA ARG A 11 -14.90 -5.55 34.23
C ARG A 11 -15.51 -6.71 33.43
N GLY A 12 -16.86 -6.83 33.44
CA GLY A 12 -17.56 -7.85 32.66
C GLY A 12 -17.41 -7.71 31.16
N GLN A 13 -17.45 -6.48 30.63
CA GLN A 13 -17.23 -6.21 29.20
C GLN A 13 -15.78 -6.52 28.77
N LYS A 14 -14.79 -6.16 29.61
CA LYS A 14 -13.36 -6.51 29.36
C LYS A 14 -13.16 -8.02 29.33
N ILE A 15 -13.80 -8.77 30.23
CA ILE A 15 -13.75 -10.24 30.24
C ILE A 15 -14.39 -10.81 28.96
N LYS A 16 -15.58 -10.33 28.57
CA LYS A 16 -16.24 -10.79 27.34
C LYS A 16 -15.37 -10.55 26.10
N LEU A 17 -14.76 -9.37 25.99
CA LEU A 17 -13.86 -9.03 24.89
C LEU A 17 -12.61 -9.93 24.89
N ALA A 18 -12.04 -10.17 26.08
CA ALA A 18 -10.90 -11.08 26.22
C ALA A 18 -11.25 -12.53 25.83
N LEU A 19 -12.42 -13.02 26.24
CA LEU A 19 -12.88 -14.36 25.85
C LEU A 19 -13.09 -14.49 24.34
N LEU A 20 -13.64 -13.45 23.69
CA LEU A 20 -13.81 -13.42 22.24
C LEU A 20 -12.44 -13.42 21.52
N ALA A 21 -11.48 -12.64 22.04
CA ALA A 21 -10.13 -12.63 21.49
C ALA A 21 -9.41 -13.99 21.67
N VAL A 22 -9.56 -14.63 22.84
CA VAL A 22 -9.06 -16.00 23.08
C VAL A 22 -9.69 -16.99 22.11
N PHE A 23 -11.01 -16.89 21.91
CA PHE A 23 -11.71 -17.76 20.96
C PHE A 23 -11.13 -17.62 19.53
N LEU A 24 -10.91 -16.39 19.07
CA LEU A 24 -10.30 -16.14 17.76
C LEU A 24 -8.87 -16.71 17.68
N GLU A 25 -8.04 -16.52 18.72
CA GLU A 25 -6.68 -17.07 18.77
C GLU A 25 -6.67 -18.60 18.77
N VAL A 26 -7.55 -19.23 19.57
CA VAL A 26 -7.67 -20.71 19.60
C VAL A 26 -8.14 -21.22 18.24
N PHE A 27 -9.13 -20.57 17.64
CA PHE A 27 -9.60 -20.92 16.30
C PHE A 27 -8.46 -20.89 15.28
N TYR A 28 -7.65 -19.84 15.29
CA TYR A 28 -6.50 -19.70 14.44
C TYR A 28 -5.48 -20.83 14.60
N LEU A 29 -5.17 -21.19 15.85
CA LEU A 29 -4.28 -22.31 16.14
C LEU A 29 -4.85 -23.67 15.67
N VAL A 30 -6.14 -23.90 15.86
CA VAL A 30 -6.83 -25.10 15.38
C VAL A 30 -6.82 -25.15 13.85
N PHE A 31 -7.06 -24.02 13.21
CA PHE A 31 -7.04 -23.91 11.75
C PHE A 31 -5.64 -24.25 11.17
N ALA A 32 -4.57 -23.79 11.81
CA ALA A 32 -3.20 -24.12 11.44
C ALA A 32 -2.84 -25.58 11.78
N PHE A 33 -3.37 -26.11 12.88
CA PHE A 33 -3.05 -27.44 13.39
C PHE A 33 -3.64 -28.57 12.53
N ILE A 34 -4.88 -28.42 12.04
CA ILE A 34 -5.57 -29.51 11.31
C ILE A 34 -4.79 -29.96 10.06
N PRO A 35 -4.38 -29.08 9.13
CA PRO A 35 -3.61 -29.50 7.95
C PRO A 35 -2.27 -30.13 8.31
N THR A 36 -1.55 -29.55 9.30
CA THR A 36 -0.24 -30.06 9.73
C THR A 36 -0.37 -31.43 10.40
N ALA A 37 -1.43 -31.66 11.18
CA ALA A 37 -1.72 -32.96 11.78
C ALA A 37 -2.06 -34.02 10.70
N CYS A 38 -2.82 -33.66 9.68
CA CYS A 38 -3.10 -34.56 8.56
C CYS A 38 -1.81 -34.98 7.81
N ILE A 39 -0.94 -34.03 7.53
CA ILE A 39 0.36 -34.31 6.88
C ILE A 39 1.26 -35.17 7.79
N ALA A 40 1.26 -34.87 9.11
CA ALA A 40 1.99 -35.66 10.09
C ALA A 40 1.52 -37.13 10.13
N LEU A 41 0.22 -37.37 10.12
CA LEU A 41 -0.38 -38.71 10.10
C LEU A 41 -0.07 -39.46 8.79
N LEU A 42 -0.16 -38.79 7.65
CA LEU A 42 0.22 -39.36 6.36
C LEU A 42 1.72 -39.71 6.33
N SER A 43 2.57 -38.80 6.81
CA SER A 43 4.00 -39.04 6.90
C SER A 43 4.34 -40.19 7.88
N ALA A 44 3.60 -40.32 8.98
CA ALA A 44 3.75 -41.40 9.94
C ALA A 44 3.37 -42.74 9.34
N ALA A 45 2.35 -42.79 8.49
CA ALA A 45 1.95 -44.00 7.78
C ALA A 45 3.00 -44.48 6.76
N VAL A 46 3.71 -43.53 6.12
CA VAL A 46 4.73 -43.85 5.09
C VAL A 46 6.11 -44.10 5.70
N TYR A 47 6.54 -43.26 6.62
CA TYR A 47 7.93 -43.20 7.13
C TYR A 47 8.06 -43.63 8.60
N GLY A 48 6.97 -44.02 9.24
CA GLY A 48 6.91 -44.42 10.64
C GLY A 48 6.61 -43.26 11.62
N PRO A 49 6.06 -43.59 12.83
CA PRO A 49 5.46 -42.61 13.74
C PRO A 49 6.43 -41.56 14.27
N LYS A 50 7.70 -41.91 14.47
CA LYS A 50 8.71 -40.98 14.98
C LYS A 50 9.01 -39.85 13.98
N LEU A 51 9.19 -40.21 12.69
CA LEU A 51 9.48 -39.24 11.64
C LEU A 51 8.24 -38.39 11.31
N GLY A 52 7.05 -39.02 11.28
CA GLY A 52 5.79 -38.32 11.09
C GLY A 52 5.55 -37.25 12.17
N LEU A 53 5.85 -37.56 13.43
CA LEU A 53 5.74 -36.56 14.52
C LEU A 53 6.71 -35.38 14.32
N VAL A 54 7.96 -35.65 13.96
CA VAL A 54 8.96 -34.61 13.71
C VAL A 54 8.53 -33.69 12.56
N ILE A 55 8.09 -34.30 11.44
CA ILE A 55 7.59 -33.53 10.28
C ILE A 55 6.38 -32.66 10.69
N GLY A 56 5.42 -33.23 11.43
CA GLY A 56 4.25 -32.51 11.89
C GLY A 56 4.58 -31.32 12.79
N VAL A 57 5.50 -31.50 13.74
CA VAL A 57 5.95 -30.41 14.62
C VAL A 57 6.67 -29.32 13.83
N LEU A 58 7.58 -29.68 12.93
CA LEU A 58 8.30 -28.71 12.11
C LEU A 58 7.36 -27.94 11.17
N LEU A 59 6.41 -28.63 10.54
CA LEU A 59 5.41 -28.00 9.70
C LEU A 59 4.49 -27.07 10.51
N PHE A 60 4.04 -27.50 11.69
CA PHE A 60 3.22 -26.67 12.56
C PHE A 60 3.96 -25.38 12.98
N ILE A 61 5.24 -25.51 13.38
CA ILE A 61 6.07 -24.35 13.72
C ILE A 61 6.26 -23.47 12.48
N GLY A 62 6.55 -24.04 11.32
CA GLY A 62 6.72 -23.32 10.06
C GLY A 62 5.45 -22.58 9.61
N VAL A 63 4.29 -23.26 9.67
CA VAL A 63 3.00 -22.64 9.34
C VAL A 63 2.64 -21.56 10.36
N ALA A 64 2.79 -21.83 11.65
CA ALA A 64 2.54 -20.84 12.69
C ALA A 64 3.45 -19.60 12.57
N TRP A 65 4.67 -19.78 12.08
CA TRP A 65 5.61 -18.69 11.80
C TRP A 65 5.25 -17.93 10.51
N LEU A 66 4.91 -18.66 9.44
CA LEU A 66 4.56 -18.09 8.13
C LEU A 66 3.27 -17.24 8.16
N ILE A 67 2.32 -17.63 9.02
CA ILE A 67 1.03 -16.96 9.16
C ILE A 67 1.12 -15.79 10.16
N GLN A 68 2.23 -15.62 10.90
CA GLN A 68 2.40 -14.40 11.69
C GLN A 68 2.65 -13.24 10.71
N PRO A 69 1.77 -12.24 10.66
CA PRO A 69 2.03 -11.06 9.87
C PRO A 69 3.31 -10.43 10.42
N ASP A 70 4.31 -10.23 9.56
CA ASP A 70 5.47 -9.44 9.92
C ASP A 70 4.99 -8.00 10.09
N PRO A 71 4.94 -7.48 11.31
CA PRO A 71 4.31 -6.18 11.55
C PRO A 71 5.15 -5.01 11.04
N THR A 72 6.37 -5.25 10.55
CA THR A 72 7.28 -4.16 10.20
C THR A 72 8.12 -4.52 8.99
N ASP A 73 7.90 -3.83 7.89
CA ASP A 73 8.91 -3.69 6.84
C ASP A 73 9.96 -2.68 7.31
N ASP A 74 10.86 -3.12 8.21
CA ASP A 74 11.90 -2.30 8.82
C ASP A 74 12.91 -1.74 7.78
N ARG A 75 12.83 -2.18 6.52
CA ARG A 75 13.77 -1.80 5.46
C ARG A 75 13.73 -0.32 5.09
N HIS A 76 12.63 0.36 5.41
CA HIS A 76 12.44 1.78 5.07
C HIS A 76 12.52 2.73 6.27
N GLU A 77 12.82 2.23 7.45
CA GLU A 77 12.97 3.02 8.67
C GLU A 77 14.40 3.57 8.81
N ILE A 78 14.52 4.77 9.37
CA ILE A 78 15.81 5.41 9.73
C ILE A 78 15.90 5.51 11.23
N GLU A 79 16.87 4.84 11.83
CA GLU A 79 17.11 4.97 13.26
C GLU A 79 17.71 6.34 13.58
N LEU A 80 17.12 7.02 14.58
CA LEU A 80 17.59 8.32 15.03
C LEU A 80 18.82 8.18 15.94
N PRO A 81 19.74 9.20 15.96
CA PRO A 81 20.89 9.21 16.87
C PRO A 81 20.45 9.15 18.34
N SER A 82 21.00 8.20 19.09
CA SER A 82 20.63 7.97 20.50
C SER A 82 20.99 9.11 21.45
N ASN A 83 21.88 10.02 21.04
CA ASN A 83 22.26 11.24 21.76
C ASN A 83 21.41 12.46 21.39
N SER A 84 20.42 12.32 20.49
CA SER A 84 19.59 13.43 20.04
C SER A 84 18.62 13.95 21.11
N GLY A 85 18.17 15.21 20.94
CA GLY A 85 17.19 15.82 21.84
C GLY A 85 15.84 15.11 21.85
N ILE A 86 15.48 14.36 20.78
CA ILE A 86 14.27 13.50 20.77
C ILE A 86 14.41 12.38 21.79
N TYR A 87 15.56 11.67 21.86
CA TYR A 87 15.79 10.63 22.87
C TYR A 87 15.73 11.21 24.29
N GLN A 88 16.27 12.41 24.49
CA GLN A 88 16.18 13.11 25.79
C GLN A 88 14.73 13.45 26.13
N ALA A 89 13.96 14.00 25.19
CA ALA A 89 12.55 14.31 25.38
C ALA A 89 11.73 13.04 25.71
N VAL A 90 11.93 11.95 24.96
CA VAL A 90 11.27 10.66 25.21
C VAL A 90 11.64 10.13 26.61
N HIS A 91 12.91 10.23 27.03
CA HIS A 91 13.33 9.78 28.34
C HIS A 91 12.67 10.59 29.47
N VAL A 92 12.62 11.92 29.36
CA VAL A 92 11.97 12.78 30.34
C VAL A 92 10.46 12.48 30.43
N LEU A 93 9.77 12.40 29.28
CA LEU A 93 8.35 12.10 29.24
C LEU A 93 8.04 10.71 29.78
N ALA A 94 8.83 9.70 29.40
CA ALA A 94 8.66 8.33 29.93
C ALA A 94 8.78 8.29 31.47
N LYS A 95 9.74 9.04 32.04
CA LYS A 95 9.90 9.15 33.49
C LYS A 95 8.70 9.84 34.15
N GLN A 96 8.21 10.93 33.58
CA GLN A 96 7.05 11.67 34.10
C GLN A 96 5.78 10.83 34.07
N LEU A 97 5.57 10.09 32.99
CA LEU A 97 4.39 9.25 32.77
C LEU A 97 4.52 7.83 33.35
N LYS A 98 5.65 7.50 33.98
CA LYS A 98 5.97 6.14 34.45
C LYS A 98 5.83 5.09 33.34
N ALA A 99 6.12 5.49 32.10
CA ALA A 99 6.12 4.59 30.96
C ALA A 99 7.43 3.77 30.91
N PRO A 100 7.41 2.57 30.34
CA PRO A 100 8.62 1.76 30.21
C PRO A 100 9.59 2.38 29.19
N LYS A 101 10.87 2.02 29.33
CA LYS A 101 11.94 2.50 28.43
C LYS A 101 11.67 2.14 26.98
N ILE A 102 11.83 3.11 26.09
CA ILE A 102 11.91 2.93 24.63
C ILE A 102 13.35 2.54 24.27
N HIS A 103 13.50 1.56 23.36
CA HIS A 103 14.81 1.01 23.01
C HIS A 103 15.35 1.64 21.71
N SER A 104 14.48 1.94 20.75
CA SER A 104 14.83 2.59 19.49
C SER A 104 13.75 3.58 19.07
N ILE A 105 14.18 4.65 18.40
CA ILE A 105 13.31 5.66 17.79
C ILE A 105 13.66 5.71 16.31
N VAL A 106 12.68 5.55 15.46
CA VAL A 106 12.88 5.48 14.01
C VAL A 106 11.95 6.45 13.28
N LEU A 107 12.39 6.91 12.12
CA LEU A 107 11.57 7.68 11.19
C LEU A 107 11.01 6.78 10.10
N ASP A 108 9.76 7.03 9.75
CA ASP A 108 9.09 6.47 8.58
C ASP A 108 8.48 7.57 7.68
N ASP A 109 7.76 7.15 6.63
CA ASP A 109 7.11 8.04 5.67
C ASP A 109 5.64 8.35 6.00
N SER A 110 5.15 7.93 7.16
CA SER A 110 3.79 8.24 7.61
C SER A 110 3.67 9.68 8.13
N PHE A 111 2.46 10.25 8.08
CA PHE A 111 2.14 11.47 8.85
C PHE A 111 1.48 11.07 10.16
N ASN A 112 2.14 10.19 10.91
CA ASN A 112 1.65 9.63 12.15
C ASN A 112 2.79 9.33 13.11
N ALA A 113 2.47 8.95 14.34
CA ALA A 113 3.39 8.34 15.28
C ALA A 113 2.79 7.04 15.80
N SER A 114 3.62 6.08 16.14
CA SER A 114 3.16 4.84 16.76
C SER A 114 4.20 4.25 17.72
N ALA A 115 3.71 3.68 18.78
CA ALA A 115 4.52 2.97 19.73
C ALA A 115 4.34 1.46 19.55
N GLN A 116 5.39 0.77 19.14
CA GLN A 116 5.37 -0.64 18.77
C GLN A 116 6.17 -1.50 19.75
N VAL A 117 5.72 -2.73 19.93
CA VAL A 117 6.45 -3.75 20.69
C VAL A 117 6.83 -4.86 19.74
N SER A 118 8.09 -4.94 19.34
CA SER A 118 8.57 -6.09 18.58
C SER A 118 8.83 -7.26 19.55
N SER A 119 8.16 -8.37 19.35
CA SER A 119 8.54 -9.63 19.98
C SER A 119 9.64 -10.25 19.12
N GLY A 120 10.87 -10.18 19.62
CA GLY A 120 12.00 -10.91 19.02
C GLY A 120 11.63 -12.40 18.87
N SER A 121 11.94 -12.96 17.73
CA SER A 121 11.47 -14.19 17.08
C SER A 121 11.47 -15.45 17.93
N PHE A 122 11.85 -15.72 19.05
CA PHE A 122 11.79 -16.98 19.80
C PHE A 122 11.77 -16.81 21.33
N LEU A 123 12.10 -15.62 21.82
CA LEU A 123 12.29 -15.35 23.23
C LEU A 123 11.24 -14.34 23.71
N PHE A 124 10.07 -14.81 24.12
CA PHE A 124 8.92 -14.01 24.63
C PHE A 124 9.27 -12.98 25.72
N TRP A 125 10.45 -13.04 26.32
CA TRP A 125 10.93 -12.12 27.35
C TRP A 125 11.78 -10.95 26.84
N MET A 126 12.26 -10.96 25.57
CA MET A 126 13.03 -9.84 24.99
C MET A 126 12.11 -8.92 24.19
N ARG A 127 11.19 -8.23 24.85
CA ARG A 127 10.34 -7.23 24.20
C ARG A 127 11.14 -5.95 23.98
N ARG A 128 11.43 -5.64 22.72
CA ARG A 128 11.96 -4.33 22.33
C ARG A 128 10.81 -3.39 22.04
N ARG A 129 10.84 -2.18 22.60
CA ARG A 129 9.85 -1.13 22.34
C ARG A 129 10.48 -0.13 21.41
N LYS A 130 9.80 0.08 20.28
CA LYS A 130 10.18 1.00 19.22
C LYS A 130 9.16 2.12 19.15
N LEU A 131 9.61 3.37 19.06
CA LEU A 131 8.79 4.52 18.75
C LEU A 131 9.04 4.87 17.29
N VAL A 132 7.99 4.84 16.48
CA VAL A 132 8.03 5.25 15.08
C VAL A 132 7.45 6.65 14.98
N LEU A 133 8.16 7.56 14.33
CA LEU A 133 7.75 8.94 14.10
C LEU A 133 7.79 9.21 12.61
N GLY A 134 6.73 9.77 12.07
CA GLY A 134 6.74 10.22 10.68
C GLY A 134 7.70 11.38 10.47
N ALA A 135 8.54 11.33 9.44
CA ALA A 135 9.43 12.45 9.10
C ALA A 135 8.64 13.74 8.82
N ALA A 136 7.47 13.62 8.21
CA ALA A 136 6.56 14.74 7.99
C ALA A 136 6.03 15.36 9.29
N LEU A 137 5.85 14.58 10.37
CA LEU A 137 5.51 15.15 11.69
C LEU A 137 6.62 16.05 12.20
N LEU A 138 7.88 15.61 12.11
CA LEU A 138 9.03 16.40 12.55
C LEU A 138 9.24 17.66 11.73
N GLN A 139 8.82 17.66 10.46
CA GLN A 139 8.92 18.80 9.55
C GLN A 139 7.79 19.83 9.75
N LEU A 140 6.57 19.37 10.05
CA LEU A 140 5.38 20.22 10.05
C LEU A 140 4.92 20.65 11.44
N LEU A 141 5.21 19.87 12.48
CA LEU A 141 4.83 20.20 13.85
C LEU A 141 5.95 20.92 14.58
N ASN A 142 5.59 21.72 15.59
CA ASN A 142 6.56 22.29 16.51
C ASN A 142 6.98 21.26 17.59
N ALA A 143 8.03 21.61 18.36
CA ALA A 143 8.61 20.70 19.33
C ALA A 143 7.64 20.27 20.45
N ASP A 144 6.73 21.16 20.88
CA ASP A 144 5.79 20.85 21.96
C ASP A 144 4.62 20.00 21.45
N GLU A 145 4.21 20.19 20.21
CA GLU A 145 3.23 19.33 19.52
C GLU A 145 3.76 17.91 19.36
N VAL A 146 5.01 17.75 18.91
CA VAL A 146 5.66 16.43 18.82
C VAL A 146 5.84 15.78 20.19
N LYS A 147 6.25 16.54 21.22
CA LYS A 147 6.31 16.03 22.61
C LYS A 147 4.93 15.59 23.10
N ALA A 148 3.86 16.30 22.75
CA ALA A 148 2.51 15.92 23.13
C ALA A 148 2.07 14.61 22.47
N ILE A 149 2.37 14.40 21.19
CA ILE A 149 2.15 13.14 20.49
C ILE A 149 2.98 12.01 21.14
N ILE A 150 4.27 12.24 21.39
CA ILE A 150 5.13 11.26 22.08
C ILE A 150 4.56 10.90 23.46
N ALA A 151 4.08 11.88 24.20
CA ALA A 151 3.46 11.65 25.50
C ALA A 151 2.17 10.81 25.40
N HIS A 152 1.36 11.05 24.37
CA HIS A 152 0.20 10.25 24.06
C HIS A 152 0.59 8.79 23.75
N GLU A 153 1.57 8.57 22.87
CA GLU A 153 2.08 7.24 22.51
C GLU A 153 2.67 6.50 23.72
N LEU A 154 3.42 7.20 24.57
CA LEU A 154 3.92 6.65 25.82
C LEU A 154 2.78 6.32 26.80
N GLY A 155 1.67 7.06 26.72
CA GLY A 155 0.45 6.78 27.48
C GLY A 155 -0.10 5.38 27.23
N HIS A 156 -0.03 4.89 26.01
CA HIS A 156 -0.43 3.51 25.67
C HIS A 156 0.45 2.43 26.31
N PHE A 157 1.66 2.78 26.77
CA PHE A 157 2.55 1.86 27.50
C PHE A 157 2.54 2.04 29.01
N SER A 158 1.83 3.03 29.56
CA SER A 158 1.82 3.26 30.99
C SER A 158 1.20 2.06 31.74
N GLU A 159 1.59 1.85 33.02
CA GLU A 159 1.19 0.68 33.82
C GLU A 159 -0.32 0.50 33.97
N LYS A 160 -1.12 1.56 33.72
CA LYS A 160 -2.57 1.53 33.75
C LYS A 160 -3.19 1.01 32.45
N HIS A 161 -2.46 1.10 31.33
CA HIS A 161 -2.93 0.64 30.02
C HIS A 161 -2.43 -0.76 29.79
N ASP A 162 -3.21 -1.50 29.98
CA ASP A 162 -3.55 -2.87 30.03
C ASP A 162 -2.84 -3.70 28.95
N ARG A 163 -2.13 -4.72 29.40
CA ARG A 163 -1.69 -5.84 28.56
C ARG A 163 -2.83 -6.34 27.66
N LEU A 164 -4.08 -6.14 28.09
CA LEU A 164 -5.29 -6.46 27.35
C LEU A 164 -5.42 -5.59 26.09
N GLY A 165 -5.26 -4.26 26.17
CA GLY A 165 -5.39 -3.37 25.02
C GLY A 165 -4.38 -3.67 23.92
N GLN A 166 -3.11 -3.87 24.30
CA GLN A 166 -2.06 -4.26 23.36
C GLN A 166 -2.32 -5.64 22.72
N TRP A 167 -2.89 -6.57 23.49
CA TRP A 167 -3.25 -7.88 22.99
C TRP A 167 -4.45 -7.80 22.05
N ILE A 168 -5.49 -7.06 22.40
CA ILE A 168 -6.67 -6.82 21.56
C ILE A 168 -6.25 -6.18 20.23
N TYR A 169 -5.39 -5.15 20.26
CA TYR A 169 -4.86 -4.52 19.04
C TYR A 169 -4.14 -5.52 18.12
N ARG A 170 -3.29 -6.40 18.69
CA ARG A 170 -2.62 -7.45 17.90
C ARG A 170 -3.61 -8.43 17.30
N VAL A 171 -4.64 -8.81 18.03
CA VAL A 171 -5.69 -9.69 17.52
C VAL A 171 -6.48 -9.01 16.41
N GLN A 172 -6.82 -7.71 16.55
CA GLN A 172 -7.45 -6.91 15.50
C GLN A 172 -6.60 -6.91 14.23
N TYR A 173 -5.32 -6.55 14.33
CA TYR A 173 -4.40 -6.51 13.20
C TYR A 173 -4.28 -7.86 12.51
N LYS A 174 -4.00 -8.92 13.27
CA LYS A 174 -3.87 -10.30 12.77
C LYS A 174 -5.12 -10.76 12.00
N TRP A 175 -6.29 -10.54 12.57
CA TRP A 175 -7.55 -10.96 11.96
C TRP A 175 -7.97 -10.06 10.80
N GLY A 176 -7.60 -8.78 10.82
CA GLY A 176 -7.72 -7.88 9.67
C GLY A 176 -6.93 -8.44 8.48
N VAL A 177 -5.64 -8.71 8.67
CA VAL A 177 -4.76 -9.30 7.63
C VAL A 177 -5.27 -10.68 7.20
N PHE A 178 -5.65 -11.56 8.14
CA PHE A 178 -6.19 -12.88 7.84
C PHE A 178 -7.44 -12.80 6.95
N SER A 179 -8.36 -11.88 7.24
CA SER A 179 -9.56 -11.67 6.42
C SER A 179 -9.24 -11.21 5.00
N LEU A 180 -8.13 -10.49 4.80
CA LEU A 180 -7.66 -10.06 3.49
C LEU A 180 -6.95 -11.18 2.71
N MET A 181 -6.22 -12.05 3.40
CA MET A 181 -5.43 -13.14 2.78
C MET A 181 -6.24 -14.40 2.51
N SER A 182 -7.39 -14.54 3.11
CA SER A 182 -8.24 -15.74 3.07
C SER A 182 -8.93 -15.90 1.71
N ARG A 183 -8.28 -16.57 0.76
CA ARG A 183 -8.73 -16.71 -0.64
C ARG A 183 -8.57 -18.14 -1.12
N THR A 184 -9.50 -19.02 -0.77
CA THR A 184 -9.60 -20.33 -1.40
C THR A 184 -11.03 -20.58 -1.82
N ASP A 185 -11.24 -20.89 -3.09
CA ASP A 185 -12.52 -21.32 -3.63
C ASP A 185 -12.53 -22.85 -3.70
N SER A 186 -12.70 -23.47 -2.58
CA SER A 186 -13.10 -24.85 -2.53
C SER A 186 -14.37 -24.94 -1.70
N ASP A 187 -15.36 -25.71 -2.12
CA ASP A 187 -16.57 -26.00 -1.34
C ASP A 187 -16.25 -26.87 -0.10
N SER A 188 -15.11 -26.59 0.53
CA SER A 188 -14.65 -27.35 1.68
C SER A 188 -15.26 -26.80 2.97
N PHE A 189 -15.37 -27.67 3.98
CA PHE A 189 -15.75 -27.29 5.33
C PHE A 189 -14.87 -26.15 5.86
N MET A 190 -13.58 -26.14 5.53
CA MET A 190 -12.62 -25.13 5.92
C MET A 190 -12.97 -23.75 5.34
N GLU A 191 -13.40 -23.68 4.09
CA GLU A 191 -13.85 -22.41 3.47
C GLU A 191 -15.12 -21.89 4.12
N SER A 192 -16.09 -22.77 4.40
CA SER A 192 -17.32 -22.37 5.10
C SER A 192 -17.03 -21.78 6.48
N MET A 193 -16.10 -22.39 7.24
CA MET A 193 -15.65 -21.86 8.53
C MET A 193 -14.90 -20.54 8.38
N GLN A 194 -14.07 -20.39 7.39
CA GLN A 194 -13.34 -19.17 7.10
C GLN A 194 -14.29 -18.04 6.71
N LYS A 195 -15.29 -18.29 5.86
CA LYS A 195 -16.36 -17.34 5.52
C LYS A 195 -17.14 -16.92 6.76
N LEU A 196 -17.50 -17.86 7.65
CA LEU A 196 -18.17 -17.54 8.92
C LEU A 196 -17.32 -16.60 9.79
N MET A 197 -16.02 -16.88 9.90
CA MET A 197 -15.09 -16.06 10.67
C MET A 197 -14.96 -14.65 10.08
N SER A 198 -14.60 -14.55 8.80
CA SER A 198 -14.33 -13.27 8.14
C SER A 198 -15.59 -12.39 7.99
N HIS A 199 -16.77 -12.99 7.80
CA HIS A 199 -18.00 -12.24 7.53
C HIS A 199 -18.84 -11.93 8.76
N ARG A 200 -18.66 -12.65 9.87
CA ARG A 200 -19.48 -12.45 11.07
C ARG A 200 -18.68 -12.21 12.34
N LEU A 201 -17.76 -13.11 12.68
CA LEU A 201 -17.09 -13.07 13.98
C LEU A 201 -16.01 -11.98 14.04
N VAL A 202 -15.22 -11.81 12.99
CA VAL A 202 -14.22 -10.74 12.94
C VAL A 202 -14.86 -9.35 12.94
N PRO A 203 -15.87 -9.03 12.11
CA PRO A 203 -16.57 -7.75 12.19
C PRO A 203 -17.20 -7.48 13.55
N PHE A 204 -17.81 -8.49 14.18
CA PHE A 204 -18.36 -8.36 15.52
C PHE A 204 -17.26 -8.06 16.55
N PHE A 205 -16.14 -8.78 16.50
CA PHE A 205 -14.99 -8.51 17.38
C PHE A 205 -14.43 -7.10 17.17
N MET A 206 -14.27 -6.67 15.91
CA MET A 206 -13.80 -5.33 15.57
C MET A 206 -14.72 -4.25 16.16
N GLN A 207 -16.02 -4.41 16.02
CA GLN A 207 -16.99 -3.48 16.59
C GLN A 207 -16.89 -3.37 18.12
N GLN A 208 -16.79 -4.51 18.82
CA GLN A 208 -16.66 -4.52 20.29
C GLN A 208 -15.31 -3.95 20.74
N SER A 209 -14.24 -4.25 20.02
CA SER A 209 -12.88 -3.82 20.33
C SER A 209 -12.64 -2.36 19.99
N SER A 210 -13.30 -1.78 18.98
CA SER A 210 -13.23 -0.34 18.65
C SER A 210 -13.66 0.53 19.82
N ALA A 211 -14.78 0.21 20.48
CA ALA A 211 -15.24 0.95 21.65
C ALA A 211 -14.23 0.90 22.82
N TYR A 212 -13.54 -0.22 22.98
CA TYR A 212 -12.47 -0.35 23.96
C TYR A 212 -11.22 0.45 23.55
N SER A 213 -10.87 0.46 22.27
CA SER A 213 -9.77 1.29 21.74
C SER A 213 -10.03 2.77 21.99
N HIS A 214 -11.26 3.27 21.77
CA HIS A 214 -11.63 4.66 22.10
C HIS A 214 -11.41 5.00 23.57
N GLN A 215 -11.73 4.10 24.49
CA GLN A 215 -11.42 4.32 25.92
C GLN A 215 -9.90 4.44 26.14
N CYS A 216 -9.10 3.56 25.53
CA CYS A 216 -7.63 3.62 25.64
C CYS A 216 -7.09 4.96 25.11
N GLU A 217 -7.66 5.47 24.00
CA GLU A 217 -7.30 6.79 23.46
C GLU A 217 -7.56 7.93 24.44
N TYR A 218 -8.76 7.99 25.02
CA TYR A 218 -9.07 9.02 26.02
C TYR A 218 -8.18 8.93 27.27
N GLU A 219 -7.80 7.74 27.68
CA GLU A 219 -6.88 7.54 28.79
C GLU A 219 -5.46 7.99 28.41
N ALA A 220 -4.98 7.71 27.18
CA ALA A 220 -3.70 8.22 26.67
C ALA A 220 -3.71 9.75 26.57
N ASP A 221 -4.81 10.35 26.10
CA ASP A 221 -5.00 11.81 26.08
C ASP A 221 -4.94 12.41 27.51
N ALA A 222 -5.55 11.76 28.49
CA ALA A 222 -5.52 12.23 29.86
C ALA A 222 -4.09 12.24 30.46
N ASN A 223 -3.19 11.39 29.97
CA ASN A 223 -1.78 11.45 30.36
C ASN A 223 -1.12 12.76 29.91
N THR A 224 -1.46 13.30 28.72
CA THR A 224 -0.93 14.59 28.27
C THR A 224 -1.44 15.75 29.13
N GLN A 225 -2.66 15.64 29.68
CA GLN A 225 -3.19 16.63 30.62
C GLN A 225 -2.39 16.67 31.92
N SER A 226 -1.93 15.51 32.42
CA SER A 226 -1.14 15.42 33.66
C SER A 226 0.21 16.14 33.58
N ILE A 227 0.72 16.41 32.38
CA ILE A 227 1.99 17.08 32.13
C ILE A 227 1.83 18.40 31.34
N ALA A 228 0.61 18.95 31.35
CA ALA A 228 0.24 20.24 30.73
C ALA A 228 0.47 20.34 29.22
N LEU A 229 0.37 19.24 28.47
CA LEU A 229 0.53 19.18 27.01
C LEU A 229 -0.79 19.03 26.25
N SER A 230 -1.95 19.13 26.88
CA SER A 230 -3.26 18.96 26.23
C SER A 230 -3.52 19.92 25.08
N GLN A 231 -3.14 21.20 25.25
CA GLN A 231 -3.29 22.20 24.20
C GLN A 231 -2.40 21.88 22.99
N SER A 232 -1.15 21.47 23.23
CA SER A 232 -0.22 21.05 22.18
C SER A 232 -0.69 19.77 21.47
N LEU A 233 -1.30 18.82 22.21
CA LEU A 233 -1.89 17.63 21.59
C LEU A 233 -3.04 17.99 20.66
N VAL A 234 -3.99 18.79 21.12
CA VAL A 234 -5.14 19.20 20.28
C VAL A 234 -4.67 20.01 19.08
N SER A 235 -3.65 20.87 19.23
CA SER A 235 -3.02 21.60 18.12
C SER A 235 -2.41 20.63 17.10
N ALA A 236 -1.62 19.65 17.56
CA ALA A 236 -1.02 18.62 16.70
C ALA A 236 -2.08 17.83 15.94
N LEU A 237 -3.09 17.32 16.64
CA LEU A 237 -4.21 16.58 16.02
C LEU A 237 -4.96 17.44 15.00
N THR A 238 -5.16 18.73 15.29
CA THR A 238 -5.80 19.65 14.34
C THR A 238 -4.94 19.83 13.08
N LYS A 239 -3.61 19.91 13.22
CA LYS A 239 -2.68 19.96 12.08
C LYS A 239 -2.71 18.68 11.26
N MET A 240 -2.80 17.52 11.92
CA MET A 240 -2.92 16.22 11.24
C MET A 240 -4.23 16.11 10.46
N GLU A 241 -5.35 16.49 11.02
CA GLU A 241 -6.65 16.53 10.33
C GLU A 241 -6.65 17.54 9.17
N MET A 242 -6.02 18.72 9.35
CA MET A 242 -5.88 19.71 8.28
C MET A 242 -5.03 19.17 7.13
N HIS A 243 -3.92 18.50 7.43
CA HIS A 243 -3.10 17.86 6.41
C HIS A 243 -3.91 16.81 5.63
N ALA A 244 -4.64 15.93 6.33
CA ALA A 244 -5.47 14.91 5.69
C ALA A 244 -6.55 15.55 4.80
N TYR A 245 -7.22 16.59 5.28
CA TYR A 245 -8.23 17.35 4.53
C TYR A 245 -7.64 18.01 3.28
N LEU A 246 -6.51 18.72 3.42
CA LEU A 246 -5.85 19.40 2.29
C LEU A 246 -5.29 18.40 1.28
N TRP A 247 -4.72 17.29 1.76
CA TRP A 247 -4.26 16.21 0.87
C TRP A 247 -5.40 15.71 -0.01
N HIS A 248 -6.54 15.41 0.61
CA HIS A 248 -7.69 14.88 -0.11
C HIS A 248 -8.29 15.88 -1.11
N ASN A 249 -8.43 17.15 -0.72
CA ASN A 249 -9.19 18.14 -1.49
C ASN A 249 -8.33 19.01 -2.44
N ARG A 250 -7.00 19.09 -2.23
CA ARG A 250 -6.15 20.02 -2.99
C ARG A 250 -4.81 19.43 -3.37
N MET A 251 -4.04 18.96 -2.38
CA MET A 251 -2.62 18.65 -2.58
C MET A 251 -2.37 17.48 -3.51
N ARG A 252 -3.26 16.49 -3.55
CA ARG A 252 -3.15 15.36 -4.48
C ARG A 252 -3.14 15.83 -5.94
N HIS A 253 -3.86 16.91 -6.27
CA HIS A 253 -3.88 17.46 -7.63
C HIS A 253 -2.57 18.15 -7.97
N GLU A 254 -2.02 18.94 -7.02
CA GLU A 254 -0.70 19.56 -7.21
C GLU A 254 0.40 18.51 -7.27
N TYR A 255 0.34 17.48 -6.43
CA TYR A 255 1.26 16.35 -6.48
C TYR A 255 1.20 15.64 -7.84
N ALA A 256 -0.01 15.38 -8.35
CA ALA A 256 -0.20 14.83 -9.69
C ALA A 256 0.40 15.73 -10.76
N ARG A 257 0.18 17.06 -10.71
CA ARG A 257 0.79 18.01 -11.65
C ARG A 257 2.31 17.93 -11.64
N TRP A 258 2.94 17.81 -10.47
CA TRP A 258 4.40 17.65 -10.38
C TRP A 258 4.86 16.33 -10.99
N GLN A 259 4.12 15.24 -10.79
CA GLN A 259 4.40 13.96 -11.44
C GLN A 259 4.33 14.08 -12.97
N LEU A 260 3.42 14.90 -13.50
CA LEU A 260 3.28 15.09 -14.94
C LEU A 260 4.40 15.92 -15.56
N GLN A 261 4.89 16.89 -14.80
CA GLN A 261 5.93 17.81 -15.27
C GLN A 261 7.34 17.25 -15.13
N ASN A 262 7.55 16.31 -14.22
CA ASN A 262 8.87 15.81 -13.86
C ASN A 262 8.92 14.28 -13.92
N GLU A 263 9.88 13.72 -14.64
CA GLU A 263 10.12 12.27 -14.70
C GLU A 263 10.50 11.69 -13.33
N PHE A 264 11.17 12.47 -12.50
CA PHE A 264 11.57 12.13 -11.14
C PHE A 264 11.00 13.11 -10.14
N PRO A 265 10.76 12.70 -8.88
CA PRO A 265 10.31 13.61 -7.85
C PRO A 265 11.26 14.81 -7.72
N PRO A 266 10.74 16.06 -7.66
CA PRO A 266 11.57 17.22 -7.43
C PRO A 266 12.34 17.11 -6.10
N PRO A 267 13.62 17.52 -6.01
CA PRO A 267 14.39 17.41 -4.78
C PRO A 267 13.83 18.23 -3.60
N ASP A 268 13.03 19.25 -3.93
CA ASP A 268 12.34 20.16 -2.98
C ASP A 268 10.87 19.80 -2.76
N ILE A 269 10.47 18.55 -3.04
CA ILE A 269 9.06 18.13 -2.97
C ILE A 269 8.46 18.31 -1.57
N PHE A 270 9.22 18.02 -0.52
CA PHE A 270 8.73 18.14 0.86
C PHE A 270 8.54 19.58 1.29
N GLU A 271 9.43 20.46 0.85
CA GLU A 271 9.36 21.89 1.07
C GLU A 271 8.12 22.48 0.35
N LYS A 272 7.87 22.06 -0.89
CA LYS A 272 6.66 22.44 -1.63
C LYS A 272 5.38 21.94 -0.95
N LEU A 273 5.36 20.69 -0.50
CA LEU A 273 4.21 20.14 0.24
C LEU A 273 3.94 20.94 1.52
N ALA A 274 4.98 21.29 2.28
CA ALA A 274 4.84 22.09 3.48
C ALA A 274 4.26 23.51 3.18
N GLN A 275 4.71 24.14 2.10
CA GLN A 275 4.19 25.45 1.66
C GLN A 275 2.71 25.37 1.24
N GLU A 276 2.32 24.33 0.51
CA GLU A 276 0.93 24.09 0.12
C GLU A 276 0.01 23.88 1.34
N ILE A 277 0.47 23.14 2.35
CA ILE A 277 -0.26 22.97 3.61
C ILE A 277 -0.46 24.32 4.32
N ALA A 278 0.62 25.08 4.49
CA ALA A 278 0.56 26.36 5.19
C ALA A 278 -0.37 27.35 4.48
N SER A 279 -0.25 27.47 3.14
CA SER A 279 -1.08 28.37 2.33
C SER A 279 -2.56 27.94 2.26
N GLY A 280 -2.82 26.64 2.21
CA GLY A 280 -4.16 26.07 2.13
C GLY A 280 -4.98 26.23 3.42
N THR A 281 -4.32 26.26 4.57
CA THR A 281 -4.98 26.26 5.88
C THR A 281 -5.86 27.50 6.10
N GLN A 282 -5.39 28.67 5.66
CA GLN A 282 -6.03 29.96 5.96
C GLN A 282 -7.49 30.04 5.49
N ASN A 283 -7.83 29.39 4.38
CA ASN A 283 -9.15 29.44 3.76
C ASN A 283 -9.97 28.14 3.94
N SER A 284 -9.40 27.12 4.59
CA SER A 284 -9.98 25.77 4.62
C SER A 284 -10.30 25.25 6.02
N PHE A 285 -10.00 26.02 7.08
CA PHE A 285 -10.15 25.54 8.45
C PHE A 285 -11.61 25.19 8.81
N ASP A 286 -12.56 26.09 8.51
CA ASP A 286 -13.97 25.86 8.79
C ASP A 286 -14.53 24.71 7.92
N ALA A 287 -14.10 24.62 6.67
CA ALA A 287 -14.46 23.53 5.77
C ALA A 287 -13.92 22.19 6.27
N MET A 288 -12.69 22.15 6.77
CA MET A 288 -12.10 20.95 7.40
C MET A 288 -12.92 20.53 8.64
N LEU A 289 -13.28 21.46 9.52
CA LEU A 289 -14.11 21.14 10.69
C LEU A 289 -15.47 20.58 10.30
N ALA A 290 -16.13 21.18 9.30
CA ALA A 290 -17.40 20.68 8.77
C ALA A 290 -17.25 19.28 8.17
N TYR A 291 -16.20 19.04 7.38
CA TYR A 291 -15.88 17.76 6.77
C TYR A 291 -15.65 16.66 7.82
N THR A 292 -14.81 16.91 8.82
CA THR A 292 -14.51 15.93 9.87
C THR A 292 -15.74 15.57 10.72
N GLN A 293 -16.69 16.51 10.88
CA GLN A 293 -17.95 16.27 11.59
C GLN A 293 -18.97 15.49 10.74
N SER A 294 -19.04 15.77 9.44
CA SER A 294 -20.00 15.12 8.52
C SER A 294 -19.61 13.70 8.14
N ARG A 295 -18.35 13.36 8.23
CA ARG A 295 -17.84 12.02 7.86
C ARG A 295 -18.54 10.93 8.67
N PRO A 296 -19.11 9.87 8.05
CA PRO A 296 -19.70 8.76 8.78
C PRO A 296 -18.64 8.08 9.67
N ARG A 297 -19.05 7.61 10.84
CA ARG A 297 -18.15 6.78 11.68
C ARG A 297 -17.91 5.47 10.98
N GLN A 298 -16.64 5.13 10.80
CA GLN A 298 -16.29 3.81 10.31
C GLN A 298 -16.31 2.80 11.46
N LEU A 299 -16.72 1.58 11.17
CA LEU A 299 -16.84 0.51 12.17
C LEU A 299 -15.50 0.17 12.84
N TYR A 300 -14.42 0.54 12.19
CA TYR A 300 -13.03 0.22 12.54
C TYR A 300 -12.22 1.44 12.99
N ASP A 301 -12.86 2.61 13.14
CA ASP A 301 -12.17 3.78 13.70
C ASP A 301 -11.67 3.43 15.11
N THR A 302 -10.38 3.24 15.23
CA THR A 302 -9.71 2.97 16.52
C THR A 302 -9.54 4.25 17.32
N HIS A 303 -9.64 5.43 16.67
CA HIS A 303 -9.46 6.72 17.28
C HIS A 303 -10.78 7.50 17.34
N PRO A 304 -11.10 8.16 18.48
CA PRO A 304 -12.21 9.10 18.58
C PRO A 304 -11.93 10.33 17.70
N ARG A 305 -12.99 11.03 17.29
CA ARG A 305 -12.88 12.25 16.49
C ARG A 305 -12.16 13.38 17.22
N LEU A 306 -11.51 14.26 16.47
CA LEU A 306 -10.83 15.43 17.01
C LEU A 306 -11.71 16.23 17.99
N ALA A 307 -12.97 16.48 17.63
CA ALA A 307 -13.92 17.23 18.48
C ALA A 307 -14.21 16.51 19.80
N GLU A 308 -14.30 15.20 19.79
CA GLU A 308 -14.53 14.36 20.98
C GLU A 308 -13.30 14.36 21.91
N ARG A 309 -12.09 14.22 21.32
CA ARG A 309 -10.82 14.27 22.07
C ARG A 309 -10.59 15.66 22.69
N ALA A 310 -10.78 16.72 21.90
CA ALA A 310 -10.68 18.09 22.38
C ALA A 310 -11.69 18.39 23.49
N GLY A 311 -12.93 17.95 23.34
CA GLY A 311 -13.98 18.06 24.38
C GLY A 311 -13.62 17.33 25.67
N ALA A 312 -13.11 16.10 25.57
CA ALA A 312 -12.65 15.31 26.74
C ALA A 312 -11.49 16.00 27.48
N LEU A 313 -10.58 16.64 26.77
CA LEU A 313 -9.48 17.41 27.34
C LEU A 313 -9.88 18.83 27.80
N SER A 314 -11.11 19.27 27.52
CA SER A 314 -11.59 20.63 27.76
C SER A 314 -10.72 21.70 27.06
N VAL A 315 -10.26 21.40 25.87
CA VAL A 315 -9.43 22.26 25.03
C VAL A 315 -10.23 22.74 23.82
N ARG A 316 -10.11 24.02 23.47
CA ARG A 316 -10.75 24.57 22.26
C ARG A 316 -9.88 24.26 21.02
N ILE A 317 -10.53 23.78 19.96
CA ILE A 317 -9.90 23.61 18.65
C ILE A 317 -9.72 25.01 18.05
N GLY A 318 -8.49 25.35 17.68
CA GLY A 318 -8.13 26.62 17.02
C GLY A 318 -7.54 26.36 15.64
N ALA A 319 -7.51 27.39 14.80
CA ALA A 319 -6.85 27.30 13.51
C ALA A 319 -5.35 26.96 13.68
N PRO A 320 -4.79 26.07 12.85
CA PRO A 320 -3.39 25.69 12.94
C PRO A 320 -2.45 26.88 12.68
N ASP A 321 -1.43 27.00 13.52
CA ASP A 321 -0.32 27.93 13.33
C ASP A 321 0.92 27.17 12.83
N TRP A 322 1.40 27.51 11.63
CA TRP A 322 2.55 26.91 10.98
C TRP A 322 3.81 27.78 11.05
N SER A 323 3.79 28.88 11.79
CA SER A 323 4.85 29.90 11.79
C SER A 323 6.07 29.57 12.67
N GLY A 324 6.08 28.45 13.36
CA GLY A 324 7.17 28.08 14.28
C GLY A 324 8.30 27.31 13.60
N ARG A 325 9.45 27.21 14.30
CA ARG A 325 10.52 26.27 13.92
C ARG A 325 9.98 24.85 14.03
N CYS A 326 10.31 24.01 13.05
CA CYS A 326 9.87 22.62 13.06
C CYS A 326 10.52 21.82 14.19
N ALA A 327 9.84 20.75 14.60
CA ALA A 327 10.34 19.89 15.68
C ALA A 327 11.70 19.23 15.34
N GLY A 328 11.91 18.88 14.06
CA GLY A 328 13.19 18.35 13.59
C GLY A 328 14.36 19.28 13.90
N GLU A 329 14.24 20.57 13.58
CA GLU A 329 15.26 21.56 13.88
C GLU A 329 15.49 21.78 15.37
N VAL A 330 14.44 21.75 16.18
CA VAL A 330 14.54 22.00 17.62
C VAL A 330 15.06 20.78 18.38
N LEU A 331 14.56 19.58 18.03
CA LEU A 331 14.83 18.35 18.78
C LEU A 331 16.05 17.56 18.27
N LEU A 332 16.40 17.69 16.99
CA LEU A 332 17.60 17.07 16.41
C LEU A 332 18.76 18.05 16.23
N GLY A 333 18.47 19.37 16.21
CA GLY A 333 19.50 20.39 16.08
C GLY A 333 20.29 20.25 14.76
N ALA A 334 21.62 20.17 14.86
CA ALA A 334 22.50 20.05 13.69
C ALA A 334 22.29 18.75 12.89
N ASP A 335 21.90 17.68 13.55
CA ASP A 335 21.70 16.36 12.92
C ASP A 335 20.47 16.32 12.02
N TRP A 336 19.52 17.27 12.17
CA TRP A 336 18.26 17.28 11.42
C TRP A 336 18.45 17.23 9.91
N LYS A 337 19.36 18.03 9.40
CA LYS A 337 19.63 18.12 7.96
C LYS A 337 20.08 16.78 7.38
N ASP A 338 20.98 16.10 8.06
CA ASP A 338 21.54 14.83 7.59
C ASP A 338 20.50 13.70 7.70
N VAL A 339 19.78 13.65 8.82
CA VAL A 339 18.68 12.69 9.03
C VAL A 339 17.58 12.88 7.99
N PHE A 340 17.19 14.13 7.70
CA PHE A 340 16.13 14.41 6.74
C PHE A 340 16.58 14.14 5.29
N ASN A 341 17.85 14.37 4.96
CA ASN A 341 18.39 14.00 3.65
C ASN A 341 18.41 12.47 3.47
N ALA A 342 18.86 11.73 4.47
CA ALA A 342 18.80 10.26 4.43
C ALA A 342 17.36 9.74 4.28
N TYR A 343 16.39 10.41 4.93
CA TYR A 343 14.98 10.12 4.74
C TYR A 343 14.53 10.39 3.31
N LYS A 344 14.88 11.55 2.73
CA LYS A 344 14.54 11.90 1.34
C LYS A 344 15.08 10.86 0.35
N GLU A 345 16.32 10.44 0.49
CA GLU A 345 16.94 9.42 -0.37
C GLU A 345 16.17 8.08 -0.32
N ARG A 346 15.81 7.63 0.89
CA ARG A 346 14.99 6.42 1.05
C ARG A 346 13.60 6.56 0.46
N TRP A 347 12.96 7.69 0.69
CA TRP A 347 11.65 7.98 0.12
C TRP A 347 11.69 7.98 -1.41
N PHE A 348 12.72 8.59 -2.02
CA PHE A 348 12.90 8.57 -3.47
C PHE A 348 13.14 7.15 -3.99
N SER A 349 13.90 6.34 -3.29
CA SER A 349 14.10 4.93 -3.65
C SER A 349 12.79 4.13 -3.59
N LYS A 350 11.95 4.37 -2.58
CA LYS A 350 10.68 3.66 -2.39
C LYS A 350 9.59 4.10 -3.38
N HIS A 351 9.47 5.40 -3.62
CA HIS A 351 8.34 5.98 -4.36
C HIS A 351 8.70 6.42 -5.79
N GLY A 352 9.98 6.44 -6.13
CA GLY A 352 10.46 6.90 -7.44
C GLY A 352 9.90 6.13 -8.61
N ASP A 353 9.76 4.81 -8.47
CA ASP A 353 9.21 3.95 -9.54
C ASP A 353 7.72 4.21 -9.78
N ALA A 354 6.93 4.36 -8.72
CA ALA A 354 5.52 4.71 -8.85
C ALA A 354 5.34 6.11 -9.45
N TRP A 355 6.23 7.04 -9.10
CA TRP A 355 6.27 8.38 -9.69
C TRP A 355 6.55 8.32 -11.20
N ARG A 356 7.62 7.63 -11.60
CA ARG A 356 7.98 7.45 -13.00
C ARG A 356 6.88 6.78 -13.81
N PHE A 357 6.22 5.77 -13.23
CA PHE A 357 5.08 5.11 -13.86
C PHE A 357 3.95 6.11 -14.18
N THR A 358 3.61 6.99 -13.24
CA THR A 358 2.56 7.99 -13.43
C THR A 358 2.97 8.99 -14.52
N HIS A 359 4.21 9.50 -14.48
CA HIS A 359 4.75 10.38 -15.51
C HIS A 359 4.74 9.74 -16.90
N PHE A 360 5.19 8.49 -16.98
CA PHE A 360 5.25 7.71 -18.22
C PHE A 360 3.86 7.47 -18.82
N ARG A 361 2.90 7.04 -18.00
CA ARG A 361 1.51 6.85 -18.41
C ARG A 361 0.88 8.13 -18.97
N PHE A 362 1.22 9.24 -18.34
CA PHE A 362 0.76 10.53 -18.81
C PHE A 362 1.38 10.93 -20.16
N ARG A 363 2.69 10.78 -20.34
CA ARG A 363 3.35 11.03 -21.63
C ARG A 363 2.75 10.17 -22.73
N TRP A 364 2.42 8.92 -22.42
CA TRP A 364 1.73 8.04 -23.36
C TRP A 364 0.38 8.64 -23.79
N TRP A 365 -0.42 9.13 -22.89
CA TRP A 365 -1.68 9.78 -23.26
C TRP A 365 -1.50 11.04 -24.07
N GLN A 366 -0.54 11.88 -23.72
CA GLN A 366 -0.20 13.06 -24.53
C GLN A 366 0.15 12.66 -25.96
N THR A 367 0.98 11.64 -26.15
CA THR A 367 1.34 11.13 -27.48
C THR A 367 0.09 10.68 -28.25
N GLN A 368 -0.82 9.92 -27.60
CA GLN A 368 -2.05 9.46 -28.23
C GLN A 368 -2.99 10.62 -28.61
N ILE A 369 -3.07 11.65 -27.78
CA ILE A 369 -3.87 12.86 -28.07
C ILE A 369 -3.28 13.64 -29.24
N HIS A 370 -1.96 13.75 -29.34
CA HIS A 370 -1.30 14.45 -30.43
C HIS A 370 -1.38 13.71 -31.77
N SER A 371 -1.28 12.38 -31.75
CA SER A 371 -1.40 11.55 -32.95
C SER A 371 -2.83 11.41 -33.47
N ARG A 372 -3.85 11.72 -32.63
CA ARG A 372 -5.26 11.62 -32.94
C ARG A 372 -6.00 12.89 -32.45
N PRO A 373 -5.95 13.99 -33.22
CA PRO A 373 -6.55 15.28 -32.80
C PRO A 373 -8.08 15.24 -32.64
N ASP A 374 -8.73 14.22 -33.16
CA ASP A 374 -10.18 13.91 -33.01
C ASP A 374 -10.47 13.04 -31.77
N ALA A 375 -9.46 12.64 -31.01
CA ALA A 375 -9.64 11.81 -29.82
C ALA A 375 -10.17 12.60 -28.62
N PHE A 376 -11.38 13.11 -28.73
CA PHE A 376 -12.09 13.82 -27.67
C PHE A 376 -12.20 12.98 -26.38
N GLU A 377 -12.43 11.69 -26.53
CA GLU A 377 -12.51 10.73 -25.42
C GLU A 377 -11.19 10.64 -24.64
N LEU A 378 -10.08 10.49 -25.34
CA LEU A 378 -8.74 10.41 -24.71
C LEU A 378 -8.33 11.71 -24.02
N ARG A 379 -8.74 12.87 -24.56
CA ARG A 379 -8.49 14.16 -23.94
C ARG A 379 -9.26 14.30 -22.63
N ALA A 380 -10.55 13.92 -22.61
CA ALA A 380 -11.37 13.96 -21.41
C ALA A 380 -10.82 13.02 -20.30
N ILE A 381 -10.36 11.81 -20.69
CA ILE A 381 -9.69 10.88 -19.76
C ILE A 381 -8.42 11.50 -19.20
N ALA A 382 -7.57 12.06 -20.06
CA ALA A 382 -6.33 12.69 -19.66
C ALA A 382 -6.60 13.85 -18.69
N ASP A 383 -7.49 14.76 -19.02
CA ASP A 383 -7.84 15.91 -18.19
C ASP A 383 -8.43 15.48 -16.83
N ALA A 384 -9.32 14.50 -16.80
CA ALA A 384 -9.90 13.97 -15.57
C ALA A 384 -8.85 13.29 -14.69
N THR A 385 -7.89 12.58 -15.30
CA THR A 385 -6.81 11.92 -14.57
C THR A 385 -5.77 12.92 -14.04
N LEU A 386 -5.47 13.96 -14.82
CA LEU A 386 -4.44 14.93 -14.51
C LEU A 386 -4.89 16.02 -13.54
N ILE A 387 -6.05 16.58 -13.83
CA ILE A 387 -6.56 17.74 -13.12
C ILE A 387 -7.47 17.27 -11.99
N GLY A 388 -8.29 16.23 -12.24
CA GLY A 388 -9.24 15.67 -11.27
C GLY A 388 -10.21 16.73 -10.73
N SER A 389 -10.33 17.86 -11.45
CA SER A 389 -11.25 18.93 -11.04
C SER A 389 -12.70 18.50 -11.28
N PRO A 390 -13.68 19.06 -10.57
CA PRO A 390 -15.10 18.78 -10.83
C PRO A 390 -15.48 18.98 -12.31
N GLU A 391 -14.91 20.01 -12.97
CA GLU A 391 -15.17 20.31 -14.38
C GLU A 391 -14.61 19.23 -15.32
N SER A 392 -13.41 18.72 -15.02
CA SER A 392 -12.81 17.64 -15.83
C SER A 392 -13.53 16.31 -15.64
N LEU A 393 -14.03 16.03 -14.45
CA LEU A 393 -14.88 14.88 -14.18
C LEU A 393 -16.22 15.00 -14.90
N GLU A 394 -16.83 16.16 -14.91
CA GLU A 394 -18.09 16.38 -15.64
C GLU A 394 -17.88 16.24 -17.14
N ALA A 395 -16.78 16.75 -17.70
CA ALA A 395 -16.42 16.53 -19.09
C ALA A 395 -16.30 15.03 -19.43
N LEU A 396 -15.69 14.24 -18.55
CA LEU A 396 -15.60 12.78 -18.73
C LEU A 396 -16.97 12.10 -18.62
N ARG A 397 -17.88 12.59 -17.73
CA ARG A 397 -19.27 12.10 -17.65
C ARG A 397 -20.02 12.32 -18.96
N GLU A 398 -19.88 13.49 -19.59
CA GLU A 398 -20.49 13.80 -20.88
C GLU A 398 -19.98 12.87 -21.99
N VAL A 399 -18.68 12.56 -21.99
CA VAL A 399 -18.08 11.61 -22.94
C VAL A 399 -18.67 10.20 -22.75
N VAL A 400 -18.81 9.75 -21.50
CA VAL A 400 -19.45 8.44 -21.20
C VAL A 400 -20.91 8.42 -21.63
N LYS A 401 -21.65 9.53 -21.46
CA LYS A 401 -23.05 9.64 -21.96
C LYS A 401 -23.11 9.56 -23.49
N ALA A 402 -22.14 10.12 -24.19
CA ALA A 402 -22.06 10.07 -25.66
C ALA A 402 -21.67 8.68 -26.19
N SER A 403 -20.89 7.90 -25.41
CA SER A 403 -20.40 6.58 -25.80
C SER A 403 -20.68 5.52 -24.71
N PRO A 404 -21.97 5.23 -24.39
CA PRO A 404 -22.36 4.41 -23.24
C PRO A 404 -21.98 2.92 -23.37
N GLU A 405 -21.63 2.45 -24.56
CA GLU A 405 -21.19 1.08 -24.83
C GLU A 405 -19.66 0.91 -24.66
N ASN A 406 -18.94 1.97 -24.38
CA ASN A 406 -17.50 1.92 -24.25
C ASN A 406 -17.09 1.52 -22.83
N SER A 407 -16.70 0.25 -22.65
CA SER A 407 -16.29 -0.30 -21.36
C SER A 407 -15.06 0.39 -20.75
N TYR A 408 -14.14 0.89 -21.58
CA TYR A 408 -12.95 1.59 -21.14
C TYR A 408 -13.29 2.96 -20.53
N LEU A 409 -14.19 3.71 -21.16
CA LEU A 409 -14.66 4.99 -20.61
C LEU A 409 -15.38 4.80 -19.28
N HIS A 410 -16.21 3.78 -19.15
CA HIS A 410 -16.82 3.44 -17.88
C HIS A 410 -15.80 3.07 -16.81
N HIS A 411 -14.75 2.33 -17.15
CA HIS A 411 -13.67 2.01 -16.23
C HIS A 411 -12.96 3.28 -15.75
N GLU A 412 -12.51 4.15 -16.67
CA GLU A 412 -11.79 5.36 -16.33
C GLU A 412 -12.64 6.33 -15.49
N LEU A 413 -13.90 6.55 -15.88
CA LEU A 413 -14.82 7.38 -15.08
C LEU A 413 -15.04 6.77 -13.69
N GLY A 414 -15.23 5.46 -13.61
CA GLY A 414 -15.40 4.76 -12.34
C GLY A 414 -14.22 4.95 -11.41
N CYS A 415 -12.99 4.78 -11.91
CA CYS A 415 -11.76 5.03 -11.14
C CYS A 415 -11.67 6.48 -10.64
N ARG A 416 -11.91 7.45 -11.52
CA ARG A 416 -11.80 8.88 -11.16
C ARG A 416 -12.86 9.32 -10.14
N LEU A 417 -14.08 8.78 -10.25
CA LEU A 417 -15.14 9.04 -9.26
C LEU A 417 -14.78 8.47 -7.89
N LEU A 418 -14.26 7.24 -7.83
CA LEU A 418 -13.81 6.66 -6.57
C LEU A 418 -12.62 7.43 -5.97
N ASP A 419 -11.68 7.90 -6.79
CA ASP A 419 -10.59 8.78 -6.35
C ASP A 419 -11.12 10.11 -5.78
N ALA A 420 -12.27 10.60 -6.29
CA ALA A 420 -12.97 11.78 -5.80
C ALA A 420 -13.94 11.48 -4.63
N GLU A 421 -13.89 10.27 -4.06
CA GLU A 421 -14.79 9.79 -3.00
C GLU A 421 -16.28 9.76 -3.40
N ASP A 422 -16.57 9.67 -4.68
CA ASP A 422 -17.93 9.53 -5.21
C ASP A 422 -18.22 8.04 -5.48
N ASP A 423 -19.07 7.45 -4.63
CA ASP A 423 -19.45 6.02 -4.69
C ASP A 423 -20.20 5.65 -5.99
N THR A 424 -20.68 6.62 -6.77
CA THR A 424 -21.24 6.35 -8.10
C THR A 424 -20.23 5.71 -9.05
N GLY A 425 -18.92 5.85 -8.76
CA GLY A 425 -17.84 5.15 -9.44
C GLY A 425 -17.98 3.63 -9.45
N LEU A 426 -18.52 3.05 -8.37
CA LEU A 426 -18.78 1.61 -8.28
C LEU A 426 -19.76 1.14 -9.39
N HIS A 427 -20.77 1.95 -9.68
CA HIS A 427 -21.73 1.65 -10.76
C HIS A 427 -21.04 1.63 -12.12
N HIS A 428 -20.18 2.59 -12.40
CA HIS A 428 -19.43 2.66 -13.65
C HIS A 428 -18.45 1.48 -13.82
N LEU A 429 -17.75 1.07 -12.76
CA LEU A 429 -16.91 -0.14 -12.80
C LEU A 429 -17.74 -1.42 -13.04
N GLN A 430 -18.94 -1.51 -12.48
CA GLN A 430 -19.86 -2.62 -12.75
C GLN A 430 -20.35 -2.63 -14.21
N GLN A 431 -20.65 -1.47 -14.78
CA GLN A 431 -21.01 -1.37 -16.20
C GLN A 431 -19.83 -1.75 -17.11
N ALA A 432 -18.62 -1.31 -16.82
CA ALA A 432 -17.43 -1.71 -17.55
C ALA A 432 -17.28 -3.24 -17.62
N MET A 433 -17.45 -3.92 -16.48
CA MET A 433 -17.41 -5.40 -16.42
C MET A 433 -18.56 -6.07 -17.17
N LYS A 434 -19.74 -5.46 -17.18
CA LYS A 434 -20.91 -5.97 -17.89
C LYS A 434 -20.73 -5.86 -19.41
N LEU A 435 -20.18 -4.76 -19.88
CA LEU A 435 -19.90 -4.50 -21.29
C LEU A 435 -18.73 -5.34 -21.80
N ASN A 436 -17.68 -5.49 -20.99
CA ASN A 436 -16.50 -6.30 -21.33
C ASN A 436 -16.02 -7.09 -20.12
N LYS A 437 -16.27 -8.40 -20.09
CA LYS A 437 -15.87 -9.29 -19.00
C LYS A 437 -14.35 -9.30 -18.77
N LYS A 438 -13.54 -9.05 -19.80
CA LYS A 438 -12.06 -8.98 -19.66
C LYS A 438 -11.59 -7.85 -18.75
N MET A 439 -12.42 -6.81 -18.54
CA MET A 439 -12.16 -5.72 -17.60
C MET A 439 -12.31 -6.13 -16.12
N ALA A 440 -12.78 -7.37 -15.84
CA ALA A 440 -13.14 -7.77 -14.47
C ALA A 440 -12.00 -7.62 -13.46
N VAL A 441 -10.77 -8.01 -13.81
CA VAL A 441 -9.63 -7.90 -12.91
C VAL A 441 -9.29 -6.44 -12.61
N ALA A 442 -9.26 -5.57 -13.63
CA ALA A 442 -8.96 -4.15 -13.46
C ALA A 442 -10.02 -3.46 -12.58
N CYS A 443 -11.31 -3.66 -12.91
CA CYS A 443 -12.41 -3.06 -12.16
C CYS A 443 -12.49 -3.56 -10.70
N LEU A 444 -12.36 -4.87 -10.49
CA LEU A 444 -12.47 -5.45 -9.14
C LEU A 444 -11.29 -5.06 -8.26
N ARG A 445 -10.10 -4.82 -8.82
CA ARG A 445 -8.96 -4.27 -8.08
C ARG A 445 -9.29 -2.90 -7.51
N GLN A 446 -9.84 -2.00 -8.31
CA GLN A 446 -10.25 -0.65 -7.88
C GLN A 446 -11.38 -0.72 -6.83
N ILE A 447 -12.37 -1.60 -7.04
CA ILE A 447 -13.44 -1.83 -6.06
C ILE A 447 -12.87 -2.33 -4.72
N CYS A 448 -11.92 -3.28 -4.74
CA CYS A 448 -11.27 -3.76 -3.51
C CYS A 448 -10.49 -2.66 -2.80
N GLU A 449 -9.75 -1.85 -3.53
CA GLU A 449 -8.99 -0.73 -2.99
C GLU A 449 -9.92 0.29 -2.32
N HIS A 450 -10.99 0.68 -3.00
CA HIS A 450 -12.00 1.58 -2.45
C HIS A 450 -12.63 1.04 -1.15
N HIS A 451 -13.07 -0.23 -1.16
CA HIS A 451 -13.64 -0.84 0.04
C HIS A 451 -12.63 -0.99 1.19
N THR A 452 -11.35 -1.19 0.88
CA THR A 452 -10.29 -1.24 1.91
C THR A 452 -10.11 0.10 2.62
N GLN A 453 -10.37 1.19 1.92
CA GLN A 453 -10.24 2.54 2.49
C GLN A 453 -11.48 2.99 3.27
N ARG A 454 -12.67 2.47 2.96
CA ARG A 454 -13.93 3.05 3.44
C ARG A 454 -14.88 2.11 4.15
N ASP A 455 -14.84 0.82 3.86
CA ASP A 455 -16.00 -0.03 4.10
C ASP A 455 -15.85 -1.12 5.16
N SER A 456 -16.96 -1.79 5.38
CA SER A 456 -17.05 -2.95 6.25
C SER A 456 -16.20 -4.12 5.70
N ILE A 457 -15.55 -4.86 6.59
CA ILE A 457 -14.82 -6.10 6.25
C ILE A 457 -15.65 -7.02 5.34
N GLN A 458 -16.97 -7.00 5.49
CA GLN A 458 -17.86 -7.82 4.68
C GLN A 458 -17.84 -7.42 3.19
N GLN A 459 -17.79 -6.11 2.88
CA GLN A 459 -17.69 -5.63 1.50
C GLN A 459 -16.30 -5.89 0.94
N ILE A 460 -15.25 -5.66 1.72
CA ILE A 460 -13.87 -6.00 1.36
C ILE A 460 -13.77 -7.49 1.02
N SER A 461 -14.24 -8.37 1.90
CA SER A 461 -14.19 -9.82 1.68
C SER A 461 -14.91 -10.25 0.41
N ARG A 462 -16.15 -9.76 0.18
CA ARG A 462 -16.90 -10.07 -1.05
C ARG A 462 -16.20 -9.58 -2.32
N SER A 463 -15.58 -8.40 -2.26
CA SER A 463 -14.86 -7.85 -3.41
C SER A 463 -13.61 -8.67 -3.72
N LEU A 464 -12.89 -9.10 -2.68
CA LEU A 464 -11.71 -9.95 -2.80
C LEU A 464 -12.05 -11.34 -3.35
N ASP A 465 -13.16 -11.95 -2.91
CA ASP A 465 -13.63 -13.25 -3.46
C ASP A 465 -13.90 -13.12 -4.97
N ARG A 466 -14.57 -12.05 -5.38
CA ARG A 466 -14.85 -11.77 -6.80
C ARG A 466 -13.56 -11.51 -7.58
N LEU A 467 -12.60 -10.78 -7.01
CA LEU A 467 -11.31 -10.53 -7.64
C LEU A 467 -10.50 -11.82 -7.80
N ALA A 468 -10.49 -12.68 -6.78
CA ALA A 468 -9.84 -13.98 -6.86
C ALA A 468 -10.47 -14.87 -7.94
N ALA A 469 -11.81 -14.88 -8.05
CA ALA A 469 -12.50 -15.59 -9.13
C ALA A 469 -12.15 -15.04 -10.52
N ALA A 470 -12.02 -13.71 -10.65
CA ALA A 470 -11.61 -13.08 -11.90
C ALA A 470 -10.16 -13.43 -12.28
N TYR A 471 -9.24 -13.46 -11.31
CA TYR A 471 -7.86 -13.91 -11.56
C TYR A 471 -7.81 -15.35 -12.04
N ARG A 472 -8.50 -16.30 -11.36
CA ARG A 472 -8.55 -17.70 -11.80
C ARG A 472 -9.14 -17.84 -13.21
N TRP A 473 -10.15 -17.05 -13.54
CA TRP A 473 -10.69 -17.05 -14.90
C TRP A 473 -9.64 -16.59 -15.92
N VAL A 474 -8.85 -15.56 -15.60
CA VAL A 474 -7.77 -15.07 -16.45
C VAL A 474 -6.60 -16.07 -16.49
N ASP A 475 -6.24 -16.67 -15.35
CA ASP A 475 -5.16 -17.67 -15.27
C ASP A 475 -5.42 -18.87 -16.17
N GLY A 476 -6.69 -19.23 -16.41
CA GLY A 476 -7.06 -20.26 -17.35
C GLY A 476 -6.70 -19.97 -18.82
N PHE A 477 -6.27 -18.75 -19.14
CA PHE A 477 -5.77 -18.35 -20.47
C PHE A 477 -4.24 -18.33 -20.56
N TYR A 478 -3.51 -18.47 -19.43
CA TYR A 478 -2.06 -18.68 -19.44
C TYR A 478 -1.79 -20.16 -19.71
N GLU A 479 -1.45 -20.45 -20.95
CA GLU A 479 -1.18 -21.78 -21.43
C GLU A 479 0.25 -22.22 -21.04
N ASP A 480 0.46 -23.49 -20.72
CA ASP A 480 1.78 -24.02 -20.36
C ASP A 480 2.81 -23.88 -21.50
N ASP A 481 2.34 -23.78 -22.75
CA ASP A 481 3.17 -23.64 -23.92
C ASP A 481 3.39 -22.18 -24.38
N LEU A 482 2.88 -21.19 -23.64
CA LEU A 482 2.97 -19.76 -23.99
C LEU A 482 4.40 -19.34 -24.33
N TRP A 483 5.39 -19.80 -23.56
CA TRP A 483 6.80 -19.53 -23.82
C TRP A 483 7.28 -20.17 -25.12
N SER A 484 6.89 -21.39 -25.41
CA SER A 484 7.22 -22.09 -26.65
C SER A 484 6.62 -21.37 -27.86
N ARG A 485 5.39 -20.92 -27.75
CA ARG A 485 4.69 -20.13 -28.76
C ARG A 485 5.40 -18.80 -29.00
N PHE A 486 5.80 -18.08 -27.95
CA PHE A 486 6.58 -16.85 -28.07
C PHE A 486 7.92 -17.06 -28.80
N CYS A 487 8.55 -18.20 -28.62
CA CYS A 487 9.80 -18.57 -29.31
C CYS A 487 9.61 -19.00 -30.77
N SER A 488 8.40 -19.31 -31.23
CA SER A 488 8.17 -19.94 -32.55
C SER A 488 7.14 -19.25 -33.43
N GLU A 489 6.13 -18.57 -32.85
CA GLU A 489 5.04 -17.94 -33.58
C GLU A 489 5.41 -16.53 -34.07
N SER A 490 4.56 -15.98 -34.94
CA SER A 490 4.65 -14.60 -35.36
C SER A 490 4.27 -13.66 -34.22
N LEU A 491 5.13 -12.69 -33.91
CA LEU A 491 4.94 -11.72 -32.84
C LEU A 491 4.50 -10.38 -33.41
N GLU A 492 3.53 -9.75 -32.74
CA GLU A 492 3.20 -8.35 -33.01
C GLU A 492 4.06 -7.46 -32.12
N ALA A 493 4.67 -6.43 -32.70
CA ALA A 493 5.35 -5.39 -31.93
C ALA A 493 4.34 -4.48 -31.21
N LEU A 494 4.80 -3.77 -30.19
CA LEU A 494 4.05 -2.64 -29.67
C LEU A 494 3.82 -1.61 -30.79
N PRO A 495 2.75 -0.80 -30.70
CA PRO A 495 2.62 0.39 -31.54
C PRO A 495 3.90 1.23 -31.47
N GLU A 496 4.30 1.84 -32.60
CA GLU A 496 5.59 2.54 -32.72
C GLU A 496 5.79 3.57 -31.60
N ASP A 497 4.76 4.38 -31.32
CA ASP A 497 4.79 5.38 -30.26
C ASP A 497 4.95 4.76 -28.87
N ALA A 498 4.25 3.64 -28.60
CA ALA A 498 4.38 2.92 -27.35
C ALA A 498 5.75 2.29 -27.19
N ASN A 499 6.30 1.72 -28.27
CA ASN A 499 7.62 1.12 -28.29
C ASN A 499 8.71 2.18 -28.06
N ALA A 500 8.63 3.32 -28.74
CA ALA A 500 9.59 4.42 -28.57
C ALA A 500 9.57 4.97 -27.13
N LEU A 501 8.40 5.18 -26.58
CA LEU A 501 8.24 5.68 -25.22
C LEU A 501 8.75 4.67 -24.18
N PHE A 502 8.43 3.38 -24.35
CA PHE A 502 8.89 2.31 -23.47
C PHE A 502 10.41 2.12 -23.57
N ALA A 503 10.98 2.21 -24.79
CA ALA A 503 12.42 2.16 -25.03
C ALA A 503 13.18 3.31 -24.35
N ASP A 504 12.65 4.54 -24.39
CA ASP A 504 13.24 5.70 -23.70
C ASP A 504 13.29 5.48 -22.18
N ALA A 505 12.21 4.97 -21.60
CA ALA A 505 12.14 4.71 -20.17
C ALA A 505 13.07 3.58 -19.71
N VAL A 506 13.10 2.47 -20.46
CA VAL A 506 13.92 1.28 -20.15
C VAL A 506 15.40 1.51 -20.44
N GLY A 507 15.72 2.22 -21.52
CA GLY A 507 17.11 2.49 -21.94
C GLY A 507 17.89 3.38 -20.95
N LYS A 508 17.22 4.10 -20.07
CA LYS A 508 17.82 4.89 -18.99
C LYS A 508 18.26 4.02 -17.79
N ASP A 509 17.74 2.80 -17.69
CA ASP A 509 18.10 1.88 -16.61
C ASP A 509 19.37 1.10 -16.98
N ARG A 510 20.47 1.44 -16.31
CA ARG A 510 21.79 0.81 -16.57
C ARG A 510 21.84 -0.68 -16.23
N ARG A 511 20.89 -1.17 -15.42
CA ARG A 511 20.78 -2.58 -15.01
C ARG A 511 20.28 -3.47 -16.15
N ILE A 512 19.63 -2.89 -17.16
CA ILE A 512 19.04 -3.61 -18.27
C ILE A 512 20.01 -3.62 -19.45
N ASP A 513 20.46 -4.82 -19.81
CA ASP A 513 21.35 -5.04 -20.95
C ASP A 513 20.59 -5.25 -22.25
N GLY A 514 19.39 -5.82 -22.19
CA GLY A 514 18.52 -6.00 -23.34
C GLY A 514 17.06 -6.16 -22.93
N CYS A 515 16.15 -5.71 -23.78
CA CYS A 515 14.72 -5.79 -23.54
C CYS A 515 13.92 -6.00 -24.83
N TRP A 516 12.97 -6.91 -24.80
CA TRP A 516 12.11 -7.28 -25.93
C TRP A 516 10.66 -7.37 -25.46
N VAL A 517 9.74 -6.83 -26.24
CA VAL A 517 8.29 -6.95 -26.03
C VAL A 517 7.61 -7.40 -27.31
N GLY A 518 7.05 -8.58 -27.27
CA GLY A 518 6.25 -9.13 -28.37
C GLY A 518 4.86 -9.51 -27.88
N SER A 519 3.87 -9.33 -28.72
CA SER A 519 2.48 -9.63 -28.38
C SER A 519 1.99 -10.84 -29.17
N LEU A 520 1.20 -11.68 -28.51
CA LEU A 520 0.48 -12.79 -29.15
C LEU A 520 -0.92 -12.91 -28.53
N SER A 521 -1.80 -13.61 -29.24
CA SER A 521 -3.14 -13.88 -28.75
C SER A 521 -3.20 -15.24 -28.09
N THR A 522 -3.94 -15.36 -26.96
CA THR A 522 -4.21 -16.66 -26.34
C THR A 522 -5.12 -17.50 -27.23
N SER A 523 -5.23 -18.79 -26.97
CA SER A 523 -6.29 -19.60 -27.53
C SER A 523 -7.66 -19.07 -27.09
N GLU A 524 -8.67 -19.27 -27.94
CA GLU A 524 -10.03 -18.87 -27.61
C GLU A 524 -10.66 -19.87 -26.64
N ILE A 525 -11.13 -19.38 -25.49
CA ILE A 525 -11.83 -20.19 -24.48
C ILE A 525 -13.21 -19.59 -24.22
N LYS A 526 -14.26 -20.33 -24.52
CA LYS A 526 -15.67 -19.89 -24.31
C LYS A 526 -16.00 -18.52 -24.94
N GLY A 527 -15.49 -18.27 -26.15
CA GLY A 527 -15.71 -17.01 -26.87
C GLY A 527 -14.84 -15.84 -26.40
N TYR A 528 -13.87 -16.07 -25.54
CA TYR A 528 -12.94 -15.04 -25.08
C TYR A 528 -11.50 -15.37 -25.50
N GLN A 529 -10.80 -14.36 -25.94
CA GLN A 529 -9.37 -14.39 -26.29
C GLN A 529 -8.71 -13.15 -25.72
N PHE A 530 -7.53 -13.30 -25.12
CA PHE A 530 -6.75 -12.17 -24.63
C PHE A 530 -5.54 -11.92 -25.54
N LYS A 531 -5.18 -10.65 -25.66
CA LYS A 531 -3.86 -10.26 -26.15
C LYS A 531 -2.90 -10.29 -24.98
N ILE A 532 -1.80 -11.04 -25.10
CA ILE A 532 -0.74 -11.11 -24.09
C ILE A 532 0.51 -10.42 -24.63
N HIS A 533 1.05 -9.49 -23.86
CA HIS A 533 2.34 -8.89 -24.09
C HIS A 533 3.41 -9.64 -23.31
N MET A 534 4.31 -10.30 -24.03
CA MET A 534 5.44 -11.00 -23.46
C MET A 534 6.63 -10.05 -23.35
N LEU A 535 7.04 -9.78 -22.13
CA LEU A 535 8.21 -8.98 -21.81
C LEU A 535 9.38 -9.92 -21.49
N VAL A 536 10.44 -9.83 -22.27
CA VAL A 536 11.70 -10.55 -22.02
C VAL A 536 12.79 -9.52 -21.79
N PHE A 537 13.55 -9.65 -20.71
CA PHE A 537 14.62 -8.72 -20.38
C PHE A 537 15.85 -9.46 -19.86
N ARG A 538 17.02 -8.87 -20.11
CA ARG A 538 18.30 -9.35 -19.62
C ARG A 538 18.94 -8.29 -18.73
N LEU A 539 19.43 -8.72 -17.56
CA LEU A 539 20.06 -7.85 -16.58
C LEU A 539 21.59 -7.85 -16.77
N ASP A 540 22.20 -6.68 -16.58
CA ASP A 540 23.64 -6.55 -16.41
C ASP A 540 24.02 -6.98 -15.00
N GLY A 541 24.82 -8.07 -14.88
CA GLY A 541 25.11 -8.74 -13.61
C GLY A 541 25.98 -7.97 -12.61
N THR A 542 26.38 -6.73 -12.91
CA THR A 542 27.37 -6.00 -12.13
C THR A 542 26.84 -5.30 -10.88
N ASP A 543 25.51 -5.12 -10.74
CA ASP A 543 24.92 -4.23 -9.71
C ASP A 543 23.85 -4.87 -8.82
N MET A 544 23.76 -6.20 -8.76
CA MET A 544 22.62 -6.93 -8.16
C MET A 544 22.65 -7.10 -6.63
N HIS A 545 23.64 -6.59 -5.93
CA HIS A 545 23.86 -6.90 -4.51
C HIS A 545 23.23 -5.92 -3.51
N GLU A 546 22.55 -4.87 -3.97
CA GLU A 546 21.92 -3.88 -3.09
C GLU A 546 20.40 -4.08 -2.94
N PRO A 547 19.83 -3.74 -1.76
CA PRO A 547 18.36 -3.73 -1.56
C PRO A 547 17.66 -2.82 -2.58
N GLY A 548 16.62 -3.32 -3.24
CA GLY A 548 15.89 -2.60 -4.30
C GLY A 548 16.46 -2.80 -5.71
N LYS A 549 17.54 -3.58 -5.86
CA LYS A 549 18.14 -3.93 -7.16
C LYS A 549 17.93 -5.41 -7.52
N SER A 550 17.05 -6.12 -6.81
CA SER A 550 16.74 -7.53 -7.11
C SER A 550 16.07 -7.68 -8.48
N GLU A 551 16.27 -8.83 -9.10
CA GLU A 551 15.59 -9.21 -10.35
C GLU A 551 14.08 -9.01 -10.28
N GLU A 552 13.46 -9.41 -9.18
CA GLU A 552 12.02 -9.25 -8.93
C GLU A 552 11.58 -7.79 -8.93
N HIS A 553 12.40 -6.90 -8.36
CA HIS A 553 12.12 -5.47 -8.35
C HIS A 553 12.17 -4.87 -9.76
N VAL A 554 13.21 -5.19 -10.54
CA VAL A 554 13.32 -4.74 -11.94
C VAL A 554 12.18 -5.29 -12.79
N GLN A 555 11.83 -6.57 -12.61
CA GLN A 555 10.69 -7.18 -13.30
C GLN A 555 9.39 -6.46 -12.98
N ALA A 556 9.11 -6.19 -11.70
CA ALA A 556 7.89 -5.49 -11.28
C ALA A 556 7.82 -4.08 -11.88
N GLN A 557 8.94 -3.37 -11.92
CA GLN A 557 9.06 -2.04 -12.52
C GLN A 557 8.78 -2.07 -14.03
N LEU A 558 9.40 -2.99 -14.75
CA LEU A 558 9.21 -3.12 -16.20
C LEU A 558 7.76 -3.53 -16.56
N VAL A 559 7.19 -4.47 -15.82
CA VAL A 559 5.78 -4.87 -15.96
C VAL A 559 4.86 -3.67 -15.71
N SER A 560 5.14 -2.87 -14.72
CA SER A 560 4.35 -1.67 -14.42
C SER A 560 4.43 -0.66 -15.57
N LEU A 561 5.61 -0.38 -16.09
CA LEU A 561 5.79 0.53 -17.24
C LEU A 561 5.08 0.01 -18.49
N LEU A 562 5.16 -1.29 -18.77
CA LEU A 562 4.48 -1.88 -19.93
C LEU A 562 2.96 -1.81 -19.79
N LYS A 563 2.43 -2.09 -18.59
CA LYS A 563 0.99 -1.95 -18.30
C LYS A 563 0.46 -0.53 -18.49
N ALA A 564 1.31 0.49 -18.38
CA ALA A 564 0.89 1.87 -18.60
C ALA A 564 0.47 2.15 -20.05
N VAL A 565 1.05 1.43 -21.01
CA VAL A 565 0.76 1.57 -22.46
C VAL A 565 -0.19 0.50 -22.98
N CYS A 566 -0.52 -0.51 -22.18
CA CYS A 566 -1.48 -1.56 -22.52
C CYS A 566 -2.90 -1.19 -22.11
N LYS A 567 -3.88 -1.77 -22.78
CA LYS A 567 -5.28 -1.63 -22.35
C LYS A 567 -5.56 -2.45 -21.09
N PRO A 568 -6.54 -2.06 -20.26
CA PRO A 568 -6.86 -2.77 -19.01
C PRO A 568 -7.30 -4.22 -19.21
N ASP A 569 -7.75 -4.59 -20.41
CA ASP A 569 -8.19 -5.94 -20.79
C ASP A 569 -7.10 -6.77 -21.51
N GLU A 570 -5.89 -6.24 -21.62
CA GLU A 570 -4.72 -6.95 -22.13
C GLU A 570 -3.88 -7.50 -20.97
N LEU A 571 -3.19 -8.63 -21.22
CA LEU A 571 -2.37 -9.30 -20.22
C LEU A 571 -0.89 -9.00 -20.45
N VAL A 572 -0.11 -9.00 -19.37
CA VAL A 572 1.35 -8.84 -19.43
C VAL A 572 1.99 -10.00 -18.70
N HIS A 573 2.88 -10.70 -19.37
CA HIS A 573 3.71 -11.75 -18.83
C HIS A 573 5.19 -11.39 -18.98
N ALA A 574 5.96 -11.47 -17.90
CA ALA A 574 7.38 -11.11 -17.91
C ALA A 574 8.26 -12.33 -17.62
N LYS A 575 9.38 -12.41 -18.31
CA LYS A 575 10.41 -13.42 -18.07
C LYS A 575 11.80 -12.76 -18.13
N SER A 576 12.56 -12.96 -17.04
CA SER A 576 13.97 -12.59 -17.00
C SER A 576 14.83 -13.67 -17.67
N VAL A 577 15.94 -13.22 -18.23
CA VAL A 577 17.02 -14.08 -18.71
C VAL A 577 18.29 -13.66 -17.97
N LEU A 578 18.85 -14.56 -17.18
CA LEU A 578 20.09 -14.26 -16.45
C LEU A 578 21.24 -14.01 -17.43
N TRP A 579 22.07 -13.04 -17.10
CA TRP A 579 23.24 -12.67 -17.92
C TRP A 579 24.20 -13.85 -18.17
N THR A 580 24.29 -14.79 -17.24
CA THR A 580 25.14 -15.99 -17.33
C THR A 580 24.52 -17.11 -18.16
N GLU A 581 23.24 -17.01 -18.53
CA GLU A 581 22.56 -18.05 -19.32
C GLU A 581 22.57 -17.66 -20.81
N PRO A 582 22.91 -18.59 -21.70
CA PRO A 582 22.75 -18.37 -23.12
C PRO A 582 21.26 -18.20 -23.46
N MET A 583 20.91 -17.18 -24.21
CA MET A 583 19.55 -17.03 -24.70
C MET A 583 19.15 -18.23 -25.57
N ASN A 584 17.90 -18.68 -25.40
CA ASN A 584 17.36 -19.78 -26.17
C ASN A 584 17.53 -19.52 -27.69
N PRO A 585 18.20 -20.42 -28.47
CA PRO A 585 18.45 -20.21 -29.89
C PRO A 585 17.18 -19.99 -30.74
N ASN A 586 16.08 -20.65 -30.35
CA ASN A 586 14.79 -20.48 -31.03
C ASN A 586 14.22 -19.08 -30.78
N LEU A 587 14.38 -18.57 -29.55
CA LEU A 587 14.00 -17.20 -29.20
C LEU A 587 14.78 -16.19 -30.03
N LEU A 588 16.12 -16.30 -30.06
CA LEU A 588 16.98 -15.40 -30.86
C LEU A 588 16.60 -15.43 -32.34
N LYS A 589 16.35 -16.61 -32.89
CA LYS A 589 15.91 -16.77 -34.27
C LYS A 589 14.57 -16.12 -34.55
N ASN A 590 13.64 -16.21 -33.60
CA ASN A 590 12.31 -15.62 -33.73
C ASN A 590 12.36 -14.10 -33.59
N LEU A 591 13.09 -13.59 -32.60
CA LEU A 591 13.30 -12.15 -32.40
C LEU A 591 13.96 -11.49 -33.63
N GLY A 592 14.90 -12.19 -34.28
CA GLY A 592 15.52 -11.71 -35.54
C GLY A 592 14.54 -11.59 -36.70
N LYS A 593 13.43 -12.33 -36.70
CA LYS A 593 12.34 -12.17 -37.70
C LYS A 593 11.42 -10.99 -37.42
N HIS A 594 11.40 -10.49 -36.19
CA HIS A 594 10.50 -9.45 -35.71
C HIS A 594 11.32 -8.28 -35.09
N PRO A 595 12.06 -7.50 -35.85
CA PRO A 595 12.97 -6.47 -35.32
C PRO A 595 12.24 -5.39 -34.48
N GLY A 596 10.97 -5.10 -34.79
CA GLY A 596 10.16 -4.15 -34.02
C GLY A 596 9.82 -4.62 -32.60
N VAL A 597 10.09 -5.87 -32.25
CA VAL A 597 9.91 -6.44 -30.89
C VAL A 597 11.11 -6.07 -29.98
N CYS A 598 12.26 -5.72 -30.55
CA CYS A 598 13.44 -5.31 -29.77
C CYS A 598 13.26 -3.87 -29.26
N VAL A 599 13.17 -3.72 -27.95
CA VAL A 599 13.01 -2.43 -27.27
C VAL A 599 14.38 -1.82 -26.93
N VAL A 600 15.28 -2.61 -26.35
CA VAL A 600 16.65 -2.21 -26.00
C VAL A 600 17.63 -3.24 -26.55
N GLN A 601 18.56 -2.79 -27.37
CA GLN A 601 19.61 -3.65 -27.92
C GLN A 601 20.61 -4.04 -26.83
N PRO A 602 21.00 -5.33 -26.73
CA PRO A 602 22.00 -5.75 -25.79
C PRO A 602 23.34 -5.04 -26.02
N LYS A 603 23.95 -4.57 -24.94
CA LYS A 603 25.29 -4.02 -24.96
C LYS A 603 26.25 -5.19 -25.20
N LEU A 604 26.94 -5.19 -26.31
CA LEU A 604 27.98 -6.17 -26.62
C LEU A 604 29.15 -5.98 -25.64
N SER A 605 29.30 -6.86 -24.68
CA SER A 605 30.56 -6.95 -23.93
C SER A 605 31.60 -7.67 -24.78
N LEU A 606 32.65 -6.96 -25.15
CA LEU A 606 33.73 -7.41 -26.05
C LEU A 606 34.56 -8.62 -25.50
N ASN A 607 34.24 -9.20 -24.34
CA ASN A 607 35.14 -10.12 -23.65
C ASN A 607 34.66 -11.58 -23.48
N GLN A 608 33.51 -11.96 -24.01
CA GLN A 608 33.13 -13.38 -23.99
C GLN A 608 32.51 -13.78 -25.32
N GLY A 609 33.15 -14.73 -26.00
CA GLY A 609 32.86 -15.27 -27.31
C GLY A 609 31.40 -15.42 -27.72
N ILE A 610 30.75 -14.32 -27.96
CA ILE A 610 29.37 -14.23 -28.42
C ILE A 610 29.40 -14.19 -29.93
N VAL A 611 28.73 -15.16 -30.53
CA VAL A 611 28.41 -15.22 -31.94
C VAL A 611 27.97 -13.82 -32.41
N LYS A 612 28.73 -13.23 -33.31
CA LYS A 612 28.27 -12.06 -34.10
C LYS A 612 26.90 -12.41 -34.68
N ILE A 613 25.87 -11.81 -34.18
CA ILE A 613 24.61 -11.73 -34.89
C ILE A 613 24.78 -10.51 -35.79
N ASP A 614 25.19 -10.73 -37.02
CA ASP A 614 25.03 -9.76 -38.08
C ASP A 614 23.51 -9.58 -38.26
N VAL A 615 22.96 -8.57 -37.67
CA VAL A 615 21.59 -8.12 -37.92
C VAL A 615 21.68 -7.31 -39.20
N LEU A 616 21.27 -7.91 -40.31
CA LEU A 616 20.95 -7.21 -41.55
C LEU A 616 19.71 -6.37 -41.39
#